data_a1a64dd4e6c75128629938b959b812d8
#
_entry.id   a1a64dd4e6c75128629938b959b812d8
#
_cell.length_a   1.000
_cell.length_b   1.000
_cell.length_c   1.000
_cell.angle_alpha   90.00
_cell.angle_beta   90.00
_cell.angle_gamma   90.00
#
_symmetry.space_group_name_H-M   'P 1'
#
loop_
_entity.id
_entity.type
_entity.pdbx_description
1 polymer ?
#
loop_
_entity_poly.entity_id
_entity_poly.type
_entity_poly.pdbx_seq_one_letter_code
_entity_poly.pdbx_strand_id
1 'polypeptide(L)'
;MTSATIKLFLPRGDAKSLRTAEISNWTGKAIAAPRTELDDLLAREELEKAGVYILIGSDPITNAPRAYIGEAEIIRERLKQHKTKEFWVSAVVFVSKDENLTKAHVRYLENRLLAEAAQVDRFQLEQNQAGGSRLPESDRQDMEVFLAHIRQLLPVLGTDIRAPIAEPSEKPQPGGILFCRNKAAEARGQRTANGFVIFKGSSAVLDQRPSAEGNYILR
;
A
#
# COMPACT_ATOMS: atom_id res chain seq x y z
N MET A 1 11.78 16.37 4.93
CA MET A 1 10.94 15.48 5.76
C MET A 1 11.26 15.74 7.21
N THR A 2 10.25 15.94 8.04
CA THR A 2 10.43 16.08 9.52
C THR A 2 10.47 14.69 10.14
N SER A 3 11.27 14.52 11.20
CA SER A 3 11.31 13.30 12.01
C SER A 3 9.93 13.06 12.64
N ALA A 4 9.48 11.81 12.69
CA ALA A 4 8.20 11.44 13.27
C ALA A 4 8.34 10.14 14.07
N THR A 5 7.60 10.04 15.17
CA THR A 5 7.48 8.81 15.94
C THR A 5 6.22 8.08 15.49
N ILE A 6 6.36 6.85 15.02
CA ILE A 6 5.26 5.99 14.61
C ILE A 6 5.02 4.96 15.71
N LYS A 7 3.77 4.84 16.16
CA LYS A 7 3.31 3.79 17.06
C LYS A 7 2.58 2.74 16.22
N LEU A 8 3.11 1.54 16.17
CA LEU A 8 2.49 0.39 15.53
C LEU A 8 1.93 -0.53 16.61
N PHE A 9 0.64 -0.84 16.54
CA PHE A 9 -0.01 -1.77 17.45
C PHE A 9 -0.47 -3.02 16.70
N LEU A 10 -0.09 -4.18 17.22
CA LEU A 10 -0.36 -5.50 16.66
C LEU A 10 -1.31 -6.25 17.61
N PRO A 11 -2.65 -6.20 17.43
CA PRO A 11 -3.61 -6.84 18.33
C PRO A 11 -3.38 -8.34 18.52
N ARG A 12 -2.86 -9.02 17.49
CA ARG A 12 -2.55 -10.46 17.50
C ARG A 12 -1.05 -10.77 17.58
N GLY A 13 -0.20 -9.76 17.76
CA GLY A 13 1.26 -9.92 17.81
C GLY A 13 1.92 -10.25 16.46
N ASP A 14 1.16 -10.41 15.38
CA ASP A 14 1.66 -10.68 14.03
C ASP A 14 1.59 -9.45 13.15
N ALA A 15 2.73 -9.07 12.55
CA ALA A 15 2.83 -7.91 11.67
C ALA A 15 2.11 -8.08 10.32
N LYS A 16 1.75 -9.30 9.92
CA LYS A 16 0.97 -9.58 8.71
C LYS A 16 -0.54 -9.57 8.94
N SER A 17 -0.96 -9.64 10.21
CA SER A 17 -2.34 -9.61 10.65
C SER A 17 -2.89 -8.18 10.72
N LEU A 18 -4.11 -8.02 11.23
CA LEU A 18 -4.69 -6.71 11.50
C LEU A 18 -3.75 -5.90 12.40
N ARG A 19 -3.46 -4.68 11.99
CA ARG A 19 -2.57 -3.77 12.70
C ARG A 19 -3.04 -2.33 12.58
N THR A 20 -2.72 -1.51 13.57
CA THR A 20 -2.99 -0.07 13.52
C THR A 20 -1.69 0.71 13.64
N ALA A 21 -1.63 1.87 13.00
CA ALA A 21 -0.48 2.75 13.07
C ALA A 21 -0.92 4.21 13.28
N GLU A 22 -0.17 4.91 14.10
CA GLU A 22 -0.40 6.31 14.43
C GLU A 22 0.93 7.06 14.45
N ILE A 23 0.91 8.32 14.05
CA ILE A 23 2.03 9.25 14.23
C ILE A 23 1.75 10.06 15.49
N SER A 24 2.77 10.27 16.33
CA SER A 24 2.65 11.10 17.53
C SER A 24 2.26 12.54 17.13
N ASN A 25 1.36 13.13 17.92
CA ASN A 25 0.82 14.47 17.68
C ASN A 25 0.03 14.64 16.38
N TRP A 26 -0.52 13.55 15.86
CA TRP A 26 -1.42 13.55 14.72
C TRP A 26 -2.78 12.92 15.10
N THR A 27 -3.86 13.50 14.62
CA THR A 27 -5.22 13.00 14.86
C THR A 27 -5.57 11.80 14.00
N GLY A 28 -4.86 11.61 12.88
CA GLY A 28 -5.11 10.48 11.99
C GLY A 28 -4.68 9.15 12.59
N LYS A 29 -5.37 8.10 12.15
CA LYS A 29 -5.12 6.70 12.48
C LYS A 29 -5.21 5.86 11.22
N ALA A 30 -4.27 4.96 11.06
CA ALA A 30 -4.29 3.97 9.99
C ALA A 30 -4.62 2.59 10.55
N ILE A 31 -5.42 1.83 9.81
CA ILE A 31 -5.75 0.43 10.09
C ILE A 31 -5.44 -0.38 8.84
N ALA A 32 -4.67 -1.45 8.97
CA ALA A 32 -4.37 -2.35 7.87
C ALA A 32 -4.74 -3.79 8.25
N ALA A 33 -5.30 -4.52 7.31
CA ALA A 33 -5.63 -5.93 7.51
C ALA A 33 -5.55 -6.71 6.18
N PRO A 34 -5.17 -8.00 6.22
CA PRO A 34 -5.38 -8.90 5.11
C PRO A 34 -6.89 -9.16 4.92
N ARG A 35 -7.29 -9.50 3.71
CA ARG A 35 -8.69 -9.82 3.38
C ARG A 35 -9.25 -10.97 4.23
N THR A 36 -8.41 -11.91 4.61
CA THR A 36 -8.77 -13.05 5.47
C THR A 36 -9.26 -12.62 6.86
N GLU A 37 -8.93 -11.40 7.28
CA GLU A 37 -9.37 -10.81 8.56
C GLU A 37 -10.34 -9.64 8.34
N LEU A 38 -11.09 -9.67 7.23
CA LEU A 38 -12.04 -8.60 6.92
C LEU A 38 -13.11 -8.43 8.02
N ASP A 39 -13.58 -9.51 8.61
CA ASP A 39 -14.63 -9.42 9.64
C ASP A 39 -14.08 -8.77 10.93
N ASP A 40 -12.84 -9.03 11.31
CA ASP A 40 -12.16 -8.33 12.41
C ASP A 40 -11.93 -6.84 12.07
N LEU A 41 -11.57 -6.55 10.82
CA LEU A 41 -11.45 -5.17 10.35
C LEU A 41 -12.81 -4.46 10.44
N LEU A 42 -13.88 -5.07 9.95
CA LEU A 42 -15.23 -4.50 9.98
C LEU A 42 -15.78 -4.33 11.40
N ALA A 43 -15.29 -5.09 12.40
CA ALA A 43 -15.67 -4.95 13.80
C ALA A 43 -15.02 -3.71 14.47
N ARG A 44 -14.04 -3.06 13.83
CA ARG A 44 -13.35 -1.90 14.38
C ARG A 44 -14.27 -0.67 14.43
N GLU A 45 -14.30 0.02 15.57
CA GLU A 45 -15.09 1.24 15.78
C GLU A 45 -14.66 2.38 14.85
N GLU A 46 -13.37 2.44 14.52
CA GLU A 46 -12.81 3.47 13.64
C GLU A 46 -13.45 3.46 12.25
N LEU A 47 -13.99 2.33 11.81
CA LEU A 47 -14.62 2.21 10.50
C LEU A 47 -16.03 2.80 10.41
N GLU A 48 -16.60 3.26 11.52
CA GLU A 48 -17.83 4.07 11.54
C GLU A 48 -17.60 5.51 11.08
N LYS A 49 -16.35 5.92 10.96
CA LYS A 49 -15.94 7.29 10.64
C LYS A 49 -15.71 7.48 9.17
N ALA A 50 -15.73 8.77 8.77
CA ALA A 50 -15.29 9.17 7.44
C ALA A 50 -13.79 8.94 7.24
N GLY A 51 -13.41 8.54 6.03
CA GLY A 51 -12.01 8.29 5.74
C GLY A 51 -11.74 7.91 4.29
N VAL A 52 -10.48 7.62 4.01
CA VAL A 52 -10.02 7.07 2.74
C VAL A 52 -9.47 5.66 2.95
N TYR A 53 -9.59 4.83 1.93
CA TYR A 53 -9.10 3.46 2.01
C TYR A 53 -8.47 3.03 0.69
N ILE A 54 -7.57 2.07 0.79
CA ILE A 54 -6.82 1.50 -0.32
C ILE A 54 -6.96 -0.01 -0.26
N LEU A 55 -7.47 -0.62 -1.33
CA LEU A 55 -7.53 -2.06 -1.51
C LEU A 55 -6.44 -2.46 -2.49
N ILE A 56 -5.65 -3.46 -2.15
CA ILE A 56 -4.48 -3.88 -2.93
C ILE A 56 -4.53 -5.37 -3.18
N GLY A 57 -4.14 -5.74 -4.38
CA GLY A 57 -4.03 -7.12 -4.80
C GLY A 57 -3.56 -7.24 -6.22
N SER A 58 -4.07 -8.22 -6.94
CA SER A 58 -3.71 -8.48 -8.33
C SER A 58 -4.92 -8.95 -9.13
N ASP A 59 -4.84 -8.77 -10.42
CA ASP A 59 -5.80 -9.35 -11.36
C ASP A 59 -5.78 -10.89 -11.25
N PRO A 60 -6.93 -11.55 -11.07
CA PRO A 60 -6.97 -13.00 -10.90
C PRO A 60 -6.48 -13.80 -12.12
N ILE A 61 -6.52 -13.21 -13.32
CA ILE A 61 -6.16 -13.86 -14.58
C ILE A 61 -4.72 -13.52 -14.98
N THR A 62 -4.40 -12.23 -15.01
CA THR A 62 -3.10 -11.73 -15.51
C THR A 62 -2.04 -11.62 -14.44
N ASN A 63 -2.42 -11.71 -13.16
CA ASN A 63 -1.60 -11.45 -11.99
C ASN A 63 -0.97 -10.04 -11.98
N ALA A 64 -1.48 -9.11 -12.78
CA ALA A 64 -1.04 -7.73 -12.79
C ALA A 64 -1.44 -7.03 -11.47
N PRO A 65 -0.54 -6.23 -10.85
CA PRO A 65 -0.88 -5.52 -9.63
C PRO A 65 -2.08 -4.60 -9.83
N ARG A 66 -3.06 -4.70 -8.94
CA ARG A 66 -4.27 -3.86 -8.94
C ARG A 66 -4.44 -3.14 -7.63
N ALA A 67 -4.93 -1.91 -7.70
CA ALA A 67 -5.32 -1.14 -6.53
C ALA A 67 -6.66 -0.43 -6.76
N TYR A 68 -7.40 -0.25 -5.69
CA TYR A 68 -8.58 0.60 -5.62
C TYR A 68 -8.38 1.60 -4.49
N ILE A 69 -8.55 2.87 -4.78
CA ILE A 69 -8.52 3.95 -3.79
C ILE A 69 -9.93 4.52 -3.74
N GLY A 70 -10.46 4.67 -2.53
CA GLY A 70 -11.82 5.18 -2.35
C GLY A 70 -11.97 5.96 -1.06
N GLU A 71 -13.09 6.68 -0.98
CA GLU A 71 -13.53 7.41 0.20
C GLU A 71 -14.90 6.93 0.65
N ALA A 72 -15.23 7.15 1.91
CA ALA A 72 -16.57 6.98 2.44
C ALA A 72 -16.79 7.84 3.69
N GLU A 73 -18.05 8.19 3.94
CA GLU A 73 -18.48 8.81 5.21
C GLU A 73 -18.59 7.76 6.31
N ILE A 74 -18.87 6.50 5.95
CA ILE A 74 -18.84 5.33 6.82
C ILE A 74 -18.03 4.25 6.08
N ILE A 75 -16.78 4.09 6.46
CA ILE A 75 -15.86 3.15 5.79
C ILE A 75 -16.38 1.70 5.87
N ARG A 76 -16.95 1.31 7.01
CA ARG A 76 -17.50 -0.04 7.24
C ARG A 76 -18.47 -0.46 6.13
N GLU A 77 -19.44 0.39 5.84
CA GLU A 77 -20.46 0.08 4.84
C GLU A 77 -19.86 -0.02 3.42
N ARG A 78 -18.90 0.83 3.13
CA ARG A 78 -18.23 0.81 1.84
C ARG A 78 -17.37 -0.45 1.65
N LEU A 79 -16.63 -0.87 2.67
CA LEU A 79 -15.83 -2.10 2.61
C LEU A 79 -16.71 -3.35 2.49
N LYS A 80 -17.90 -3.39 3.11
CA LYS A 80 -18.87 -4.48 2.91
C LYS A 80 -19.25 -4.64 1.44
N GLN A 81 -19.46 -3.52 0.72
CA GLN A 81 -19.79 -3.54 -0.71
C GLN A 81 -18.65 -4.12 -1.57
N HIS A 82 -17.40 -3.99 -1.10
CA HIS A 82 -16.23 -4.52 -1.78
C HIS A 82 -15.95 -6.01 -1.51
N LYS A 83 -16.73 -6.69 -0.69
CA LYS A 83 -16.61 -8.15 -0.47
C LYS A 83 -16.73 -8.96 -1.78
N THR A 84 -17.47 -8.48 -2.76
CA THR A 84 -17.67 -9.14 -4.05
C THR A 84 -16.52 -8.96 -5.04
N LYS A 85 -15.63 -8.01 -4.80
CA LYS A 85 -14.46 -7.80 -5.66
C LYS A 85 -13.35 -8.77 -5.29
N GLU A 86 -12.91 -9.60 -6.24
CA GLU A 86 -11.97 -10.70 -5.97
C GLU A 86 -10.50 -10.30 -6.02
N PHE A 87 -10.16 -9.17 -6.66
CA PHE A 87 -8.77 -8.80 -6.93
C PHE A 87 -7.94 -8.46 -5.69
N TRP A 88 -8.56 -7.95 -4.61
CA TRP A 88 -7.82 -7.44 -3.47
C TRP A 88 -7.57 -8.48 -2.38
N VAL A 89 -6.39 -8.41 -1.78
CA VAL A 89 -5.92 -9.29 -0.71
C VAL A 89 -5.60 -8.54 0.59
N SER A 90 -5.45 -7.23 0.53
CA SER A 90 -5.22 -6.39 1.72
C SER A 90 -5.94 -5.05 1.60
N ALA A 91 -6.31 -4.50 2.74
CA ALA A 91 -6.91 -3.18 2.87
C ALA A 91 -6.11 -2.32 3.85
N VAL A 92 -5.98 -1.03 3.52
CA VAL A 92 -5.47 0.00 4.41
C VAL A 92 -6.48 1.12 4.47
N VAL A 93 -6.84 1.54 5.67
CA VAL A 93 -7.85 2.56 5.96
C VAL A 93 -7.19 3.69 6.73
N PHE A 94 -7.53 4.93 6.40
CA PHE A 94 -7.12 6.13 7.13
C PHE A 94 -8.35 6.91 7.57
N VAL A 95 -8.45 7.15 8.86
CA VAL A 95 -9.54 7.92 9.51
C VAL A 95 -8.95 8.99 10.43
N SER A 96 -9.78 9.89 10.93
CA SER A 96 -9.38 10.80 12.01
C SER A 96 -10.03 10.39 13.34
N LYS A 97 -9.27 10.47 14.43
CA LYS A 97 -9.75 10.16 15.78
C LYS A 97 -10.75 11.19 16.29
N ASP A 98 -10.58 12.44 15.87
CA ASP A 98 -11.37 13.60 16.28
C ASP A 98 -12.59 13.86 15.39
N GLU A 99 -12.87 12.98 14.43
CA GLU A 99 -14.05 13.07 13.52
C GLU A 99 -14.11 14.32 12.62
N ASN A 100 -13.01 15.03 12.48
CA ASN A 100 -12.95 16.28 11.70
C ASN A 100 -12.93 16.08 10.18
N LEU A 101 -12.85 14.83 9.68
CA LEU A 101 -12.87 14.56 8.25
C LEU A 101 -14.30 14.66 7.71
N THR A 102 -14.57 15.69 6.91
CA THR A 102 -15.82 15.86 6.17
C THR A 102 -15.80 15.11 4.84
N LYS A 103 -16.96 14.97 4.19
CA LYS A 103 -17.07 14.43 2.83
C LYS A 103 -16.17 15.15 1.83
N ALA A 104 -16.03 16.47 1.94
CA ALA A 104 -15.17 17.26 1.06
C ALA A 104 -13.68 16.93 1.30
N HIS A 105 -13.27 16.74 2.57
CA HIS A 105 -11.92 16.36 2.96
C HIS A 105 -11.54 14.98 2.40
N VAL A 106 -12.37 13.96 2.61
CA VAL A 106 -12.06 12.60 2.16
C VAL A 106 -12.04 12.49 0.64
N ARG A 107 -12.90 13.23 -0.08
CA ARG A 107 -12.85 13.34 -1.54
C ARG A 107 -11.55 13.99 -2.02
N TYR A 108 -11.11 15.04 -1.34
CA TYR A 108 -9.83 15.68 -1.66
C TYR A 108 -8.67 14.70 -1.51
N LEU A 109 -8.60 13.98 -0.39
CA LEU A 109 -7.57 12.99 -0.11
C LEU A 109 -7.58 11.85 -1.14
N GLU A 110 -8.76 11.31 -1.48
CA GLU A 110 -8.93 10.30 -2.54
C GLU A 110 -8.34 10.79 -3.86
N ASN A 111 -8.74 11.99 -4.31
CA ASN A 111 -8.27 12.58 -5.57
C ASN A 111 -6.74 12.72 -5.61
N ARG A 112 -6.16 13.17 -4.50
CA ARG A 112 -4.71 13.34 -4.38
C ARG A 112 -3.99 12.00 -4.43
N LEU A 113 -4.48 11.00 -3.71
CA LEU A 113 -3.92 9.65 -3.71
C LEU A 113 -4.02 8.98 -5.09
N LEU A 114 -5.17 9.14 -5.78
CA LEU A 114 -5.35 8.65 -7.14
C LEU A 114 -4.37 9.30 -8.13
N ALA A 115 -4.22 10.62 -8.06
CA ALA A 115 -3.28 11.34 -8.93
C ALA A 115 -1.83 10.87 -8.71
N GLU A 116 -1.42 10.66 -7.46
CA GLU A 116 -0.08 10.16 -7.13
C GLU A 116 0.14 8.72 -7.58
N ALA A 117 -0.85 7.85 -7.37
CA ALA A 117 -0.77 6.46 -7.80
C ALA A 117 -0.71 6.33 -9.34
N ALA A 118 -1.48 7.16 -10.04
CA ALA A 118 -1.48 7.20 -11.51
C ALA A 118 -0.14 7.69 -12.09
N GLN A 119 0.55 8.63 -11.43
CA GLN A 119 1.87 9.09 -11.87
C GLN A 119 2.95 8.02 -11.81
N VAL A 120 2.81 7.08 -10.87
CA VAL A 120 3.78 6.00 -10.66
C VAL A 120 3.53 4.81 -11.57
N ASP A 121 2.29 4.63 -12.03
CA ASP A 121 1.83 3.55 -12.93
C ASP A 121 2.24 2.12 -12.49
N ARG A 122 2.34 1.92 -11.17
CA ARG A 122 2.71 0.62 -10.60
C ARG A 122 1.54 -0.34 -10.50
N PHE A 123 0.35 0.19 -10.30
CA PHE A 123 -0.88 -0.55 -10.12
C PHE A 123 -1.89 -0.16 -11.19
N GLN A 124 -2.55 -1.14 -11.76
CA GLN A 124 -3.75 -0.90 -12.52
C GLN A 124 -4.83 -0.40 -11.55
N LEU A 125 -5.21 0.86 -11.67
CA LEU A 125 -6.22 1.46 -10.81
C LEU A 125 -7.62 1.05 -11.28
N GLU A 126 -8.39 0.41 -10.38
CA GLU A 126 -9.79 0.11 -10.63
C GLU A 126 -10.64 1.34 -10.36
N GLN A 127 -11.17 1.96 -11.39
CA GLN A 127 -12.05 3.12 -11.33
C GLN A 127 -11.39 4.43 -10.86
N ASN A 128 -11.41 5.44 -11.72
CA ASN A 128 -10.62 6.64 -11.50
C ASN A 128 -11.31 7.91 -11.94
N GLN A 129 -12.60 8.03 -11.70
CA GLN A 129 -13.22 9.33 -11.76
C GLN A 129 -13.28 9.90 -10.35
N ALA A 130 -12.23 10.56 -9.98
CA ALA A 130 -12.21 11.43 -8.83
C ALA A 130 -13.12 12.63 -9.09
N GLY A 131 -14.23 12.73 -8.39
CA GLY A 131 -15.08 13.90 -8.42
C GLY A 131 -14.33 15.10 -7.84
N GLY A 132 -14.24 16.23 -8.56
CA GLY A 132 -13.55 17.42 -8.08
C GLY A 132 -14.10 17.87 -6.72
N SER A 133 -13.20 18.05 -5.74
CA SER A 133 -13.53 18.68 -4.46
C SER A 133 -12.84 20.04 -4.40
N ARG A 134 -13.63 21.09 -4.20
CA ARG A 134 -13.10 22.42 -3.92
C ARG A 134 -13.12 22.61 -2.41
N LEU A 135 -11.95 22.71 -1.81
CA LEU A 135 -11.79 23.08 -0.41
C LEU A 135 -11.37 24.54 -0.29
N PRO A 136 -11.78 25.22 0.78
CA PRO A 136 -11.15 26.48 1.19
C PRO A 136 -9.63 26.30 1.29
N GLU A 137 -8.90 27.39 1.21
CA GLU A 137 -7.43 27.32 1.19
C GLU A 137 -6.87 26.70 2.48
N SER A 138 -7.40 27.09 3.63
CA SER A 138 -7.03 26.53 4.93
C SER A 138 -7.21 25.03 4.98
N ASP A 139 -8.42 24.55 4.65
CA ASP A 139 -8.76 23.13 4.70
C ASP A 139 -7.91 22.31 3.73
N ARG A 140 -7.59 22.90 2.57
CA ARG A 140 -6.70 22.28 1.61
C ARG A 140 -5.29 22.07 2.19
N GLN A 141 -4.75 23.07 2.90
CA GLN A 141 -3.44 22.94 3.55
C GLN A 141 -3.46 21.90 4.66
N ASP A 142 -4.50 21.83 5.45
CA ASP A 142 -4.67 20.82 6.49
C ASP A 142 -4.73 19.41 5.87
N MET A 143 -5.43 19.25 4.74
CA MET A 143 -5.48 17.97 4.02
C MET A 143 -4.14 17.60 3.38
N GLU A 144 -3.32 18.55 2.92
CA GLU A 144 -1.96 18.24 2.45
C GLU A 144 -1.06 17.76 3.60
N VAL A 145 -1.22 18.33 4.82
CA VAL A 145 -0.53 17.83 6.01
C VAL A 145 -1.00 16.41 6.34
N PHE A 146 -2.32 16.18 6.32
CA PHE A 146 -2.89 14.86 6.55
C PHE A 146 -2.36 13.83 5.54
N LEU A 147 -2.32 14.20 4.26
CA LEU A 147 -1.78 13.39 3.18
C LEU A 147 -0.29 13.10 3.35
N ALA A 148 0.50 14.06 3.84
CA ALA A 148 1.91 13.84 4.14
C ALA A 148 2.12 12.74 5.19
N HIS A 149 1.26 12.66 6.20
CA HIS A 149 1.28 11.61 7.21
C HIS A 149 0.81 10.25 6.64
N ILE A 150 -0.21 10.23 5.78
CA ILE A 150 -0.59 9.01 5.02
C ILE A 150 0.63 8.46 4.29
N ARG A 151 1.38 9.32 3.58
CA ARG A 151 2.58 8.95 2.82
C ARG A 151 3.67 8.32 3.70
N GLN A 152 3.79 8.77 4.94
CA GLN A 152 4.77 8.22 5.90
C GLN A 152 4.34 6.84 6.42
N LEU A 153 3.03 6.60 6.57
CA LEU A 153 2.51 5.35 7.12
C LEU A 153 2.38 4.23 6.08
N LEU A 154 2.14 4.55 4.81
CA LEU A 154 1.94 3.55 3.77
C LEU A 154 3.05 2.50 3.69
N PRO A 155 4.35 2.85 3.66
CA PRO A 155 5.43 1.86 3.64
C PRO A 155 5.51 1.01 4.90
N VAL A 156 5.24 1.61 6.08
CA VAL A 156 5.22 0.90 7.37
C VAL A 156 4.10 -0.14 7.43
N LEU A 157 3.00 0.13 6.73
CA LEU A 157 1.86 -0.78 6.61
C LEU A 157 2.02 -1.80 5.48
N GLY A 158 3.21 -1.87 4.87
CA GLY A 158 3.51 -2.83 3.80
C GLY A 158 2.84 -2.49 2.46
N THR A 159 2.43 -1.24 2.30
CA THR A 159 1.74 -0.74 1.13
C THR A 159 2.47 0.46 0.57
N ASP A 160 3.07 0.32 -0.59
CA ASP A 160 3.70 1.45 -1.25
C ASP A 160 3.17 1.61 -2.68
N ILE A 161 1.97 2.21 -2.77
CA ILE A 161 1.35 2.54 -4.05
C ILE A 161 2.08 3.66 -4.79
N ARG A 162 3.06 4.30 -4.14
CA ARG A 162 3.83 5.43 -4.63
C ARG A 162 5.28 5.07 -4.96
N ALA A 163 5.74 3.88 -4.61
CA ALA A 163 7.08 3.46 -4.99
C ALA A 163 7.11 3.15 -6.49
N PRO A 164 7.94 3.84 -7.28
CA PRO A 164 8.11 3.51 -8.67
C PRO A 164 8.59 2.06 -8.80
N ILE A 165 8.16 1.40 -9.86
CA ILE A 165 8.79 0.15 -10.27
C ILE A 165 10.25 0.51 -10.49
N ALA A 166 11.16 -0.18 -9.79
CA ALA A 166 12.59 0.02 -10.03
C ALA A 166 12.88 -0.42 -11.47
N GLU A 167 12.92 0.53 -12.39
CA GLU A 167 13.45 0.27 -13.71
C GLU A 167 14.94 -0.05 -13.58
N PRO A 168 15.45 -1.01 -14.38
CA PRO A 168 16.88 -1.23 -14.46
C PRO A 168 17.50 0.09 -14.90
N SER A 169 18.13 0.82 -14.00
CA SER A 169 18.84 2.04 -14.41
C SER A 169 20.01 1.61 -15.29
N GLU A 170 20.04 2.11 -16.52
CA GLU A 170 21.19 1.91 -17.42
C GLU A 170 22.48 2.52 -16.86
N LYS A 171 22.40 3.33 -15.81
CA LYS A 171 23.56 3.86 -15.09
C LYS A 171 23.90 2.97 -13.91
N PRO A 172 25.13 2.43 -13.84
CA PRO A 172 25.57 1.64 -12.68
C PRO A 172 25.51 2.53 -11.43
N GLN A 173 24.57 2.23 -10.55
CA GLN A 173 24.59 2.81 -9.21
C GLN A 173 25.73 2.18 -8.39
N PRO A 174 26.25 2.85 -7.34
CA PRO A 174 27.28 2.27 -6.48
C PRO A 174 26.77 0.95 -5.88
N GLY A 175 27.27 -0.17 -6.43
CA GLY A 175 26.81 -1.51 -6.08
C GLY A 175 26.86 -2.50 -7.24
N GLY A 176 26.97 -2.01 -8.49
CA GLY A 176 27.16 -2.84 -9.69
C GLY A 176 26.03 -3.84 -9.99
N ILE A 177 26.05 -4.37 -11.20
CA ILE A 177 25.20 -5.53 -11.55
C ILE A 177 25.82 -6.77 -10.91
N LEU A 178 25.01 -7.49 -10.12
CA LEU A 178 25.38 -8.75 -9.50
C LEU A 178 24.98 -9.90 -10.42
N PHE A 179 25.85 -10.89 -10.52
CA PHE A 179 25.63 -12.08 -11.31
C PHE A 179 25.56 -13.29 -10.38
N CYS A 180 24.54 -14.12 -10.57
CA CYS A 180 24.42 -15.42 -9.93
C CYS A 180 24.47 -16.47 -11.01
N ARG A 181 25.48 -17.34 -10.96
CA ARG A 181 25.67 -18.42 -11.93
C ARG A 181 25.81 -19.74 -11.22
N ASN A 182 25.10 -20.75 -11.69
CA ASN A 182 25.34 -22.15 -11.35
C ASN A 182 25.25 -22.99 -12.62
N LYS A 183 25.40 -24.32 -12.49
CA LYS A 183 25.40 -25.25 -13.64
C LYS A 183 24.08 -25.25 -14.43
N ALA A 184 22.98 -24.80 -13.85
CA ALA A 184 21.62 -24.92 -14.39
C ALA A 184 20.92 -23.59 -14.61
N ALA A 185 21.42 -22.48 -14.05
CA ALA A 185 20.76 -21.18 -14.12
C ALA A 185 21.76 -20.02 -14.07
N GLU A 186 21.45 -18.95 -14.78
CA GLU A 186 22.16 -17.69 -14.75
C GLU A 186 21.17 -16.55 -14.50
N ALA A 187 21.44 -15.73 -13.49
CA ALA A 187 20.64 -14.57 -13.17
C ALA A 187 21.49 -13.31 -13.01
N ARG A 188 20.92 -12.19 -13.40
CA ARG A 188 21.51 -10.87 -13.23
C ARG A 188 20.54 -10.00 -12.43
N GLY A 189 21.07 -9.20 -11.54
CA GLY A 189 20.24 -8.33 -10.74
C GLY A 189 21.02 -7.21 -10.10
N GLN A 190 20.31 -6.29 -9.48
CA GLN A 190 20.90 -5.14 -8.82
C GLN A 190 20.20 -4.88 -7.49
N ARG A 191 20.98 -4.46 -6.50
CA ARG A 191 20.42 -3.98 -5.23
C ARG A 191 19.83 -2.59 -5.43
N THR A 192 18.60 -2.37 -4.98
CA THR A 192 17.91 -1.08 -5.02
C THR A 192 17.61 -0.62 -3.60
N ALA A 193 17.18 0.62 -3.42
CA ALA A 193 16.76 1.14 -2.13
C ALA A 193 15.59 0.33 -1.50
N ASN A 194 14.78 -0.32 -2.33
CA ASN A 194 13.58 -1.06 -1.92
C ASN A 194 13.74 -2.59 -2.00
N GLY A 195 14.97 -3.09 -2.15
CA GLY A 195 15.23 -4.52 -2.22
C GLY A 195 16.20 -4.93 -3.33
N PHE A 196 15.93 -6.05 -3.97
CA PHE A 196 16.75 -6.59 -5.04
C PHE A 196 15.91 -6.83 -6.29
N VAL A 197 16.35 -6.31 -7.43
CA VAL A 197 15.68 -6.49 -8.73
C VAL A 197 16.44 -7.53 -9.55
N ILE A 198 15.73 -8.56 -10.02
CA ILE A 198 16.26 -9.55 -10.96
C ILE A 198 15.84 -9.12 -12.36
N PHE A 199 16.81 -9.00 -13.28
CA PHE A 199 16.58 -8.52 -14.63
C PHE A 199 15.90 -9.57 -15.51
N LYS A 200 15.10 -9.08 -16.46
CA LYS A 200 14.49 -9.91 -17.50
C LYS A 200 15.55 -10.73 -18.24
N GLY A 201 15.23 -11.98 -18.53
CA GLY A 201 16.16 -12.94 -19.15
C GLY A 201 17.01 -13.72 -18.16
N SER A 202 16.84 -13.49 -16.85
CA SER A 202 17.41 -14.37 -15.83
C SER A 202 16.65 -15.70 -15.79
N SER A 203 17.38 -16.79 -15.57
CA SER A 203 16.82 -18.13 -15.39
C SER A 203 16.89 -18.55 -13.92
N ALA A 204 15.93 -19.39 -13.49
CA ALA A 204 15.90 -19.97 -12.16
C ALA A 204 15.75 -21.48 -12.24
N VAL A 205 16.29 -22.20 -11.26
CA VAL A 205 16.10 -23.64 -11.12
C VAL A 205 14.74 -23.89 -10.49
N LEU A 206 13.94 -24.78 -11.07
CA LEU A 206 12.61 -25.13 -10.56
C LEU A 206 12.66 -26.09 -9.37
N ASP A 207 13.73 -26.90 -9.29
CA ASP A 207 13.87 -27.90 -8.23
C ASP A 207 14.55 -27.31 -7.00
N GLN A 208 13.89 -27.40 -5.86
CA GLN A 208 14.46 -27.05 -4.56
C GLN A 208 15.35 -28.20 -4.04
N ARG A 209 16.54 -27.87 -3.54
CA ARG A 209 17.33 -28.85 -2.77
C ARG A 209 16.77 -28.92 -1.34
N PRO A 210 16.84 -30.12 -0.70
CA PRO A 210 16.38 -30.26 0.69
C PRO A 210 17.05 -29.33 1.69
N SER A 211 18.27 -28.85 1.42
CA SER A 211 19.00 -27.88 2.25
C SER A 211 18.47 -26.44 2.15
N ALA A 212 17.50 -26.18 1.28
CA ALA A 212 16.87 -24.86 1.10
C ALA A 212 15.46 -24.81 1.67
N GLU A 213 15.07 -25.79 2.50
CA GLU A 213 13.80 -25.77 3.23
C GLU A 213 13.73 -24.54 4.12
N GLY A 214 12.76 -23.66 3.84
CA GLY A 214 12.54 -22.38 4.53
C GLY A 214 12.74 -21.14 3.67
N ASN A 215 13.36 -21.22 2.50
CA ASN A 215 13.41 -20.11 1.55
C ASN A 215 12.24 -20.21 0.56
N TYR A 216 11.13 -19.56 0.88
CA TYR A 216 9.99 -19.49 -0.04
C TYR A 216 10.35 -18.60 -1.23
N ILE A 217 10.38 -19.20 -2.43
CA ILE A 217 10.37 -18.46 -3.68
C ILE A 217 8.91 -18.03 -3.91
N LEU A 218 8.63 -16.76 -3.69
CA LEU A 218 7.35 -16.18 -4.12
C LEU A 218 7.30 -16.24 -5.65
N ARG A 219 6.34 -16.99 -6.18
CA ARG A 219 5.97 -17.02 -7.59
C ARG A 219 5.17 -15.79 -7.96
#